data_09390a9690421ca9ed7ccbb7c355f0b3
#
_entry.id   09390a9690421ca9ed7ccbb7c355f0b3
#
_cell.length_a   1.000
_cell.length_b   1.000
_cell.length_c   1.000
_cell.angle_alpha   90.00
_cell.angle_beta   90.00
_cell.angle_gamma   90.00
#
_symmetry.space_group_name_H-M   'P 1'
#
loop_
_entity.id
_entity.type
_entity.pdbx_description
1 polymer ?
#
loop_
_entity_poly.entity_id
_entity_poly.type
_entity_poly.pdbx_seq_one_letter_code
_entity_poly.pdbx_strand_id
1 'polypeptide(L)'
;KYRGIVCEKCGVEVALAKVRRERMGHIDLAAPVAHIWFLKSLPSRLGVLLDKTVREIERVLYFEAYMVVNKSDDMWLLPTIREDHEWKADFDTTGLLKRLIKAGVSAKDIQNLLESLKSEQFGEDEWYEGAVVLLKKTIKLLKKDAPEPNSKSKSVSEENEFDARAAEDEIIAQYLQDKKLNQGALLSEDEYHERIVLESGLEAAMGAEAIRSLLKSLDLKSERDTLRAELSETKSETKFKKLTKRLKVVEGFINSGNKPEWMVMEVLPVLPPDLRPLVPLDGGRFATSDLNDLYRRVINRNNRLRRLLDLNAPAIIVRNEKRMLQESVDSLLDNGRRGKPVTGSNKRQLKSLADMIKGKQGRFRQNLL
;
A
#
# COMPACT_ATOMS: atom_id res chain seq x y z
N LYS A 1 -4.42 42.65 -29.73
CA LYS A 1 -4.38 43.84 -28.89
C LYS A 1 -4.40 43.46 -27.38
N TYR A 2 -5.18 42.45 -26.97
CA TYR A 2 -5.43 42.09 -25.56
C TYR A 2 -4.75 40.80 -25.10
N ARG A 3 -3.86 40.18 -25.92
CA ARG A 3 -3.16 38.94 -25.62
C ARG A 3 -2.26 39.12 -24.38
N GLY A 4 -2.34 38.19 -23.43
CA GLY A 4 -1.54 38.18 -22.22
C GLY A 4 -2.09 39.01 -21.08
N ILE A 5 -3.24 39.69 -21.27
CA ILE A 5 -3.90 40.42 -20.17
C ILE A 5 -4.62 39.39 -19.28
N VAL A 6 -4.36 39.44 -17.98
CA VAL A 6 -5.03 38.60 -17.00
C VAL A 6 -6.21 39.36 -16.40
N CYS A 7 -7.37 38.73 -16.32
CA CYS A 7 -8.53 39.30 -15.67
C CYS A 7 -8.34 39.38 -14.16
N GLU A 8 -8.42 40.60 -13.60
CA GLU A 8 -8.23 40.83 -12.15
C GLU A 8 -9.27 40.11 -11.28
N LYS A 9 -10.49 39.88 -11.79
CA LYS A 9 -11.58 39.22 -11.06
C LYS A 9 -11.49 37.68 -11.03
N CYS A 10 -11.08 37.05 -12.13
CA CYS A 10 -11.12 35.59 -12.29
C CYS A 10 -9.79 34.97 -12.64
N GLY A 11 -8.70 35.73 -12.81
CA GLY A 11 -7.37 35.25 -13.12
C GLY A 11 -7.20 34.64 -14.52
N VAL A 12 -8.22 34.73 -15.38
CA VAL A 12 -8.16 34.16 -16.74
C VAL A 12 -7.32 35.05 -17.65
N GLU A 13 -6.35 34.44 -18.33
CA GLU A 13 -5.52 35.09 -19.34
C GLU A 13 -6.23 35.17 -20.67
N VAL A 14 -6.20 36.33 -21.34
CA VAL A 14 -6.69 36.51 -22.71
C VAL A 14 -5.73 35.85 -23.68
N ALA A 15 -6.12 34.72 -24.25
CA ALA A 15 -5.33 33.90 -25.16
C ALA A 15 -6.12 33.55 -26.42
N LEU A 16 -5.44 32.93 -27.38
CA LEU A 16 -6.10 32.40 -28.57
C LEU A 16 -7.07 31.26 -28.24
N ALA A 17 -8.19 31.15 -28.94
CA ALA A 17 -9.21 30.12 -28.72
C ALA A 17 -8.63 28.68 -28.78
N LYS A 18 -7.62 28.44 -29.61
CA LYS A 18 -6.96 27.12 -29.72
C LYS A 18 -6.32 26.64 -28.41
N VAL A 19 -5.95 27.54 -27.48
CA VAL A 19 -5.41 27.18 -26.18
C VAL A 19 -6.36 26.27 -25.39
N ARG A 20 -7.67 26.41 -25.59
CA ARG A 20 -8.69 25.56 -24.96
C ARG A 20 -8.63 24.11 -25.42
N ARG A 21 -7.97 23.81 -26.56
CA ARG A 21 -7.75 22.46 -27.09
C ARG A 21 -6.35 21.91 -26.81
N GLU A 22 -5.38 22.77 -26.58
CA GLU A 22 -3.97 22.43 -26.49
C GLU A 22 -3.45 22.43 -25.03
N ARG A 23 -3.90 23.39 -24.20
CA ARG A 23 -3.39 23.53 -22.84
C ARG A 23 -4.03 22.50 -21.92
N MET A 24 -3.19 21.64 -21.34
CA MET A 24 -3.59 20.71 -20.30
C MET A 24 -3.46 21.34 -18.90
N GLY A 25 -4.40 20.99 -18.03
CA GLY A 25 -4.26 21.23 -16.58
C GLY A 25 -3.68 19.98 -15.89
N HIS A 26 -3.57 20.06 -14.56
CA HIS A 26 -3.17 18.92 -13.73
C HIS A 26 -3.89 18.97 -12.38
N ILE A 27 -3.89 17.81 -11.72
CA ILE A 27 -4.35 17.64 -10.33
C ILE A 27 -3.21 17.04 -9.57
N ASP A 28 -2.69 17.78 -8.56
CA ASP A 28 -1.73 17.24 -7.61
C ASP A 28 -2.49 16.31 -6.66
N LEU A 29 -2.13 15.03 -6.70
CA LEU A 29 -2.78 14.00 -5.88
C LEU A 29 -2.26 14.07 -4.44
N ALA A 30 -3.17 14.02 -3.48
CA ALA A 30 -2.82 14.02 -2.05
C ALA A 30 -2.12 12.72 -1.60
N ALA A 31 -2.27 11.64 -2.37
CA ALA A 31 -1.53 10.40 -2.23
C ALA A 31 -1.20 9.82 -3.61
N PRO A 32 -0.08 9.10 -3.77
CA PRO A 32 0.25 8.44 -5.03
C PRO A 32 -0.82 7.44 -5.45
N VAL A 33 -1.04 7.30 -6.76
CA VAL A 33 -2.04 6.41 -7.35
C VAL A 33 -1.39 5.58 -8.46
N ALA A 34 -1.57 4.25 -8.43
CA ALA A 34 -1.07 3.38 -9.47
C ALA A 34 -1.94 3.48 -10.74
N HIS A 35 -1.29 3.51 -11.90
CA HIS A 35 -2.00 3.58 -13.18
C HIS A 35 -2.57 2.20 -13.54
N ILE A 36 -3.91 2.11 -13.66
CA ILE A 36 -4.64 0.84 -13.87
C ILE A 36 -4.19 0.08 -15.13
N TRP A 37 -3.74 0.76 -16.19
CA TRP A 37 -3.28 0.09 -17.39
C TRP A 37 -2.01 -0.72 -17.18
N PHE A 38 -1.10 -0.28 -16.29
CA PHE A 38 0.10 -1.05 -15.96
C PHE A 38 -0.18 -2.20 -14.99
N LEU A 39 -1.27 -2.09 -14.22
CA LEU A 39 -1.75 -3.15 -13.33
C LEU A 39 -2.50 -4.24 -14.08
N LYS A 40 -3.53 -3.86 -14.86
CA LYS A 40 -4.50 -4.78 -15.49
C LYS A 40 -4.19 -5.14 -16.94
N SER A 41 -3.05 -4.71 -17.49
CA SER A 41 -2.59 -5.21 -18.80
C SER A 41 -2.21 -6.70 -18.71
N LEU A 42 -2.28 -7.39 -19.81
CA LEU A 42 -1.83 -8.77 -19.93
C LEU A 42 -0.60 -8.85 -20.86
N PRO A 43 0.59 -9.16 -20.31
CA PRO A 43 0.94 -9.34 -18.89
C PRO A 43 0.96 -8.02 -18.12
N SER A 44 0.68 -8.08 -16.79
CA SER A 44 0.79 -6.92 -15.91
C SER A 44 2.24 -6.45 -15.82
N ARG A 45 2.51 -5.18 -16.17
CA ARG A 45 3.88 -4.66 -16.10
C ARG A 45 4.35 -4.50 -14.65
N LEU A 46 3.48 -4.06 -13.75
CA LEU A 46 3.76 -4.00 -12.31
C LEU A 46 4.03 -5.41 -11.76
N GLY A 47 3.17 -6.39 -12.12
CA GLY A 47 3.34 -7.76 -11.66
C GLY A 47 4.64 -8.42 -12.16
N VAL A 48 5.00 -8.19 -13.40
CA VAL A 48 6.22 -8.74 -14.00
C VAL A 48 7.48 -8.16 -13.36
N LEU A 49 7.52 -6.85 -13.09
CA LEU A 49 8.69 -6.21 -12.46
C LEU A 49 8.87 -6.62 -11.00
N LEU A 50 7.79 -6.65 -10.23
CA LEU A 50 7.84 -7.00 -8.81
C LEU A 50 7.80 -8.51 -8.55
N ASP A 51 7.73 -9.32 -9.60
CA ASP A 51 7.52 -10.78 -9.53
C ASP A 51 6.32 -11.19 -8.65
N LYS A 52 5.23 -10.43 -8.78
CA LYS A 52 3.99 -10.63 -8.02
C LYS A 52 2.81 -10.87 -8.94
N THR A 53 1.84 -11.63 -8.45
CA THR A 53 0.56 -11.80 -9.15
C THR A 53 -0.24 -10.51 -9.11
N VAL A 54 -1.13 -10.32 -10.07
CA VAL A 54 -2.04 -9.15 -10.09
C VAL A 54 -2.88 -9.08 -8.82
N ARG A 55 -3.33 -10.24 -8.30
CA ARG A 55 -4.13 -10.31 -7.07
C ARG A 55 -3.35 -9.83 -5.84
N GLU A 56 -2.09 -10.19 -5.72
CA GLU A 56 -1.23 -9.72 -4.63
C GLU A 56 -1.07 -8.20 -4.67
N ILE A 57 -0.77 -7.65 -5.84
CA ILE A 57 -0.65 -6.19 -6.00
C ILE A 57 -1.98 -5.48 -5.73
N GLU A 58 -3.11 -6.06 -6.14
CA GLU A 58 -4.43 -5.50 -5.85
C GLU A 58 -4.72 -5.45 -4.36
N ARG A 59 -4.40 -6.50 -3.61
CA ARG A 59 -4.57 -6.50 -2.15
C ARG A 59 -3.81 -5.36 -1.49
N VAL A 60 -2.60 -5.08 -1.95
CA VAL A 60 -1.81 -3.96 -1.42
C VAL A 60 -2.40 -2.62 -1.85
N LEU A 61 -2.67 -2.43 -3.15
CA LEU A 61 -3.19 -1.17 -3.71
C LEU A 61 -4.51 -0.72 -3.09
N TYR A 62 -5.37 -1.69 -2.75
CA TYR A 62 -6.69 -1.40 -2.18
C TYR A 62 -6.75 -1.57 -0.67
N PHE A 63 -5.57 -1.56 -0.02
CA PHE A 63 -5.43 -1.53 1.45
C PHE A 63 -6.00 -2.76 2.16
N GLU A 64 -5.85 -3.95 1.55
CA GLU A 64 -6.22 -5.24 2.13
C GLU A 64 -5.03 -5.99 2.75
N ALA A 65 -3.80 -5.63 2.37
CA ALA A 65 -2.57 -6.25 2.86
C ALA A 65 -1.42 -5.26 2.86
N TYR A 66 -0.49 -5.42 3.79
CA TYR A 66 0.80 -4.74 3.80
C TYR A 66 1.78 -5.42 2.84
N MET A 67 2.72 -4.64 2.34
CA MET A 67 3.84 -5.13 1.55
C MET A 67 5.14 -4.63 2.18
N VAL A 68 6.07 -5.54 2.41
CA VAL A 68 7.39 -5.23 2.96
C VAL A 68 8.16 -4.39 1.95
N VAL A 69 8.48 -3.16 2.34
CA VAL A 69 9.20 -2.19 1.50
C VAL A 69 10.69 -2.29 1.75
N ASN A 70 11.08 -2.32 3.01
CA ASN A 70 12.45 -2.41 3.42
C ASN A 70 12.59 -3.38 4.59
N LYS A 71 13.74 -4.04 4.64
CA LYS A 71 14.14 -4.89 5.74
C LYS A 71 15.56 -4.49 6.07
N SER A 72 15.82 -4.06 7.29
CA SER A 72 17.19 -3.89 7.72
C SER A 72 17.82 -5.26 7.87
N ASP A 73 19.04 -5.42 7.35
CA ASP A 73 19.84 -6.65 7.54
C ASP A 73 20.33 -6.79 8.99
N ASP A 74 20.17 -5.75 9.80
CA ASP A 74 20.39 -5.80 11.25
C ASP A 74 19.25 -6.56 11.91
N MET A 75 19.33 -7.84 11.76
CA MET A 75 18.55 -8.85 12.44
C MET A 75 18.88 -8.76 13.93
N TRP A 76 17.86 -8.74 14.79
CA TRP A 76 17.97 -8.95 16.22
C TRP A 76 18.40 -7.74 17.07
N LEU A 77 17.53 -6.81 17.19
CA LEU A 77 17.28 -6.26 18.49
C LEU A 77 15.82 -6.61 18.82
N LEU A 78 15.62 -7.72 19.55
CA LEU A 78 14.66 -7.63 20.65
C LEU A 78 14.82 -6.23 21.21
N PRO A 79 13.76 -5.48 21.57
CA PRO A 79 13.92 -4.15 22.10
C PRO A 79 14.74 -4.18 23.40
N THR A 80 16.00 -4.53 23.28
CA THR A 80 17.04 -4.14 24.18
C THR A 80 17.29 -2.70 23.84
N ILE A 81 16.38 -1.83 24.43
CA ILE A 81 16.76 -0.46 24.74
C ILE A 81 17.29 0.30 23.52
N ARG A 82 16.42 0.89 22.72
CA ARG A 82 16.78 2.13 22.07
C ARG A 82 16.98 3.14 23.18
N GLU A 83 18.23 3.53 23.40
CA GLU A 83 18.65 4.54 24.39
C GLU A 83 17.92 5.89 24.27
N ASP A 84 17.21 6.12 23.16
CA ASP A 84 16.50 7.36 22.86
C ASP A 84 15.08 7.45 23.45
N HIS A 85 14.55 6.38 24.04
CA HIS A 85 13.23 6.37 24.70
C HIS A 85 13.28 5.61 26.00
N GLU A 86 13.70 6.27 27.07
CA GLU A 86 13.87 5.72 28.42
C GLU A 86 12.66 4.94 28.97
N TRP A 87 11.45 5.24 28.51
CA TRP A 87 10.23 4.57 28.98
C TRP A 87 9.85 3.30 28.17
N LYS A 88 10.38 3.08 26.96
CA LYS A 88 10.20 1.83 26.18
C LYS A 88 11.17 0.73 26.64
N ALA A 89 12.22 1.08 27.35
CA ALA A 89 13.25 0.19 27.85
C ALA A 89 12.76 -0.81 28.91
N ASP A 90 11.75 -0.43 29.70
CA ASP A 90 11.26 -1.25 30.80
C ASP A 90 10.14 -2.21 30.42
N PHE A 91 9.63 -2.19 29.19
CA PHE A 91 8.49 -2.98 28.76
C PHE A 91 8.87 -4.14 27.82
N ASP A 92 9.60 -5.12 28.35
CA ASP A 92 9.71 -6.46 27.78
C ASP A 92 8.37 -7.20 28.02
N THR A 93 7.43 -7.03 27.06
CA THR A 93 6.10 -7.65 27.18
C THR A 93 6.16 -9.17 27.21
N THR A 94 7.11 -9.78 26.54
CA THR A 94 7.30 -11.24 26.51
C THR A 94 7.90 -11.73 27.83
N GLY A 95 8.94 -11.06 28.32
CA GLY A 95 9.55 -11.36 29.61
C GLY A 95 8.61 -11.06 30.78
N LEU A 96 7.82 -9.98 30.71
CA LEU A 96 6.81 -9.67 31.71
C LEU A 96 5.72 -10.75 31.78
N LEU A 97 5.21 -11.17 30.62
CA LEU A 97 4.17 -12.20 30.52
C LEU A 97 4.65 -13.54 31.15
N LYS A 98 5.88 -13.92 30.84
CA LYS A 98 6.47 -15.15 31.39
C LYS A 98 6.69 -15.07 32.88
N ARG A 99 7.15 -13.92 33.39
CA ARG A 99 7.26 -13.70 34.83
C ARG A 99 5.92 -13.78 35.55
N LEU A 100 4.86 -13.22 34.94
CA LEU A 100 3.50 -13.28 35.48
C LEU A 100 2.94 -14.70 35.50
N ILE A 101 3.17 -15.49 34.47
CA ILE A 101 2.76 -16.89 34.38
C ILE A 101 3.55 -17.75 35.35
N LYS A 102 4.87 -17.54 35.42
CA LYS A 102 5.76 -18.24 36.40
C LYS A 102 5.42 -17.91 37.85
N ALA A 103 4.92 -16.69 38.09
CA ALA A 103 4.40 -16.24 39.38
C ALA A 103 2.99 -16.79 39.69
N GLY A 104 2.39 -17.58 38.80
CA GLY A 104 1.06 -18.16 38.98
C GLY A 104 -0.10 -17.18 38.79
N VAL A 105 0.13 -16.06 38.11
CA VAL A 105 -0.91 -15.07 37.81
C VAL A 105 -1.92 -15.67 36.81
N SER A 106 -3.21 -15.58 37.13
CA SER A 106 -4.25 -16.17 36.27
C SER A 106 -4.39 -15.43 34.95
N ALA A 107 -4.87 -16.12 33.91
CA ALA A 107 -5.15 -15.50 32.61
C ALA A 107 -6.15 -14.33 32.71
N LYS A 108 -6.99 -14.31 33.74
CA LYS A 108 -7.97 -13.27 34.03
C LYS A 108 -7.30 -12.00 34.58
N ASP A 109 -6.32 -12.18 35.44
CA ASP A 109 -5.54 -11.07 36.04
C ASP A 109 -4.62 -10.44 34.97
N ILE A 110 -4.06 -11.23 34.06
CA ILE A 110 -3.28 -10.75 32.93
C ILE A 110 -4.17 -9.93 31.98
N GLN A 111 -5.40 -10.36 31.77
CA GLN A 111 -6.37 -9.63 30.96
C GLN A 111 -6.78 -8.30 31.60
N ASN A 112 -6.99 -8.28 32.93
CA ASN A 112 -7.26 -7.06 33.69
C ASN A 112 -6.04 -6.10 33.66
N LEU A 113 -4.82 -6.62 33.72
CA LEU A 113 -3.59 -5.82 33.58
C LEU A 113 -3.49 -5.17 32.20
N LEU A 114 -3.84 -5.92 31.15
CA LEU A 114 -3.87 -5.40 29.78
C LEU A 114 -4.93 -4.31 29.60
N GLU A 115 -6.08 -4.44 30.25
CA GLU A 115 -7.15 -3.44 30.22
C GLU A 115 -6.76 -2.18 31.02
N SER A 116 -6.05 -2.33 32.16
CA SER A 116 -5.54 -1.19 32.93
C SER A 116 -4.44 -0.43 32.19
N LEU A 117 -3.54 -1.14 31.49
CA LEU A 117 -2.53 -0.53 30.62
C LEU A 117 -3.16 0.23 29.43
N LYS A 118 -4.34 -0.19 29.00
CA LYS A 118 -5.11 0.47 27.95
C LYS A 118 -5.71 1.80 28.39
N SER A 119 -6.01 1.94 29.71
CA SER A 119 -6.65 3.14 30.27
C SER A 119 -5.66 4.24 30.69
N GLU A 120 -4.38 3.91 30.90
CA GLU A 120 -3.40 4.78 31.56
C GLU A 120 -2.31 5.38 30.68
N GLN A 121 -2.48 5.87 29.52
CA GLN A 121 -1.49 6.76 28.87
C GLN A 121 -0.84 6.32 27.55
N PHE A 122 -1.13 5.19 27.01
CA PHE A 122 -0.55 4.85 25.72
C PHE A 122 -1.58 5.22 24.63
N GLY A 123 -1.36 6.34 23.98
CA GLY A 123 -2.11 6.71 22.77
C GLY A 123 -2.07 5.58 21.73
N GLU A 124 -2.94 5.69 20.72
CA GLU A 124 -3.13 4.75 19.60
C GLU A 124 -1.83 4.48 18.80
N ASP A 125 -0.73 4.12 19.46
CA ASP A 125 0.52 3.73 18.81
C ASP A 125 0.38 2.30 18.26
N GLU A 126 0.73 2.09 17.00
CA GLU A 126 0.77 0.78 16.31
C GLU A 126 1.53 -0.29 17.13
N TRP A 127 2.53 0.13 17.91
CA TRP A 127 3.27 -0.72 18.85
C TRP A 127 2.38 -1.36 19.91
N TYR A 128 1.44 -0.61 20.48
CA TYR A 128 0.54 -1.10 21.52
C TYR A 128 -0.40 -2.18 20.97
N GLU A 129 -0.97 -1.99 19.80
CA GLU A 129 -1.83 -3.00 19.15
C GLU A 129 -1.07 -4.30 18.88
N GLY A 130 0.17 -4.21 18.38
CA GLY A 130 1.04 -5.37 18.17
C GLY A 130 1.35 -6.12 19.47
N ALA A 131 1.67 -5.40 20.54
CA ALA A 131 1.91 -6.01 21.85
C ALA A 131 0.66 -6.72 22.40
N VAL A 132 -0.52 -6.14 22.23
CA VAL A 132 -1.81 -6.75 22.65
C VAL A 132 -2.11 -8.02 21.84
N VAL A 133 -1.85 -8.03 20.54
CA VAL A 133 -2.05 -9.21 19.68
C VAL A 133 -1.11 -10.34 20.07
N LEU A 134 0.17 -10.04 20.31
CA LEU A 134 1.17 -11.02 20.78
C LEU A 134 0.78 -11.62 22.14
N LEU A 135 0.37 -10.78 23.08
CA LEU A 135 -0.11 -11.21 24.40
C LEU A 135 -1.33 -12.12 24.30
N LYS A 136 -2.33 -11.79 23.48
CA LYS A 136 -3.51 -12.62 23.25
C LYS A 136 -3.16 -13.99 22.66
N LYS A 137 -2.21 -14.06 21.71
CA LYS A 137 -1.73 -15.32 21.11
C LYS A 137 -1.01 -16.18 22.13
N THR A 138 -0.10 -15.58 22.93
CA THR A 138 0.65 -16.28 23.97
C THR A 138 -0.29 -16.86 25.03
N ILE A 139 -1.29 -16.10 25.47
CA ILE A 139 -2.35 -16.58 26.39
C ILE A 139 -3.13 -17.76 25.80
N LYS A 140 -3.42 -17.71 24.49
CA LYS A 140 -4.16 -18.78 23.79
C LYS A 140 -3.33 -20.06 23.66
N LEU A 141 -2.03 -19.94 23.42
CA LEU A 141 -1.10 -21.09 23.39
C LEU A 141 -0.93 -21.71 24.77
N LEU A 142 -0.76 -20.91 25.80
CA LEU A 142 -0.62 -21.37 27.19
C LEU A 142 -1.88 -22.05 27.73
N LYS A 143 -3.08 -21.63 27.32
CA LYS A 143 -4.34 -22.33 27.64
C LYS A 143 -4.43 -23.70 27.00
N LYS A 144 -3.70 -23.95 25.90
CA LYS A 144 -3.71 -25.22 25.16
C LYS A 144 -2.73 -26.25 25.76
N ASP A 145 -1.66 -25.77 26.40
CA ASP A 145 -0.56 -26.58 26.94
C ASP A 145 -0.50 -26.60 28.47
N ALA A 146 -1.55 -26.10 29.18
CA ALA A 146 -1.59 -26.08 30.61
C ALA A 146 -1.76 -27.51 31.17
N PRO A 147 -0.78 -28.09 31.85
CA PRO A 147 -0.98 -29.32 32.60
C PRO A 147 -1.85 -29.02 33.83
N GLU A 148 -2.67 -30.00 34.22
CA GLU A 148 -3.54 -29.92 35.41
C GLU A 148 -2.75 -29.52 36.69
N PRO A 149 -3.39 -28.79 37.61
CA PRO A 149 -2.69 -28.17 38.75
C PRO A 149 -2.36 -29.21 39.84
N ASN A 150 -1.25 -29.90 39.69
CA ASN A 150 -0.66 -30.68 40.79
C ASN A 150 0.83 -30.87 40.61
N SER A 151 1.63 -29.92 41.08
CA SER A 151 2.95 -30.21 41.67
C SER A 151 3.57 -28.97 42.30
N LYS A 152 4.10 -29.18 43.49
CA LYS A 152 4.70 -28.23 44.43
C LYS A 152 5.88 -27.49 43.78
N SER A 153 5.91 -26.19 43.96
CA SER A 153 7.01 -25.29 43.56
C SER A 153 8.33 -25.63 44.24
N LYS A 154 9.36 -25.88 43.44
CA LYS A 154 10.77 -25.80 43.87
C LYS A 154 11.32 -24.43 43.38
N SER A 155 12.04 -23.77 44.32
CA SER A 155 12.79 -22.54 44.04
C SER A 155 13.82 -22.75 42.94
N VAL A 156 13.78 -21.90 41.92
CA VAL A 156 14.67 -21.96 40.76
C VAL A 156 15.77 -20.92 40.94
N SER A 157 17.04 -21.34 40.84
CA SER A 157 18.23 -20.51 40.93
C SER A 157 18.45 -19.62 39.71
N GLU A 158 19.19 -18.51 39.84
CA GLU A 158 19.47 -17.51 38.80
C GLU A 158 20.11 -18.11 37.53
N GLU A 159 20.85 -19.21 37.61
CA GLU A 159 21.42 -19.95 36.48
C GLU A 159 20.33 -20.50 35.52
N ASN A 160 19.17 -20.92 36.06
CA ASN A 160 18.06 -21.40 35.25
C ASN A 160 17.28 -20.28 34.55
N GLU A 161 17.42 -19.02 34.94
CA GLU A 161 16.82 -17.87 34.25
C GLU A 161 17.60 -17.51 33.00
N PHE A 162 18.90 -17.67 32.98
CA PHE A 162 19.75 -17.40 31.83
C PHE A 162 19.52 -18.45 30.72
N ASP A 163 19.44 -19.74 31.07
CA ASP A 163 19.15 -20.82 30.15
C ASP A 163 17.74 -20.73 29.57
N ALA A 164 16.77 -20.25 30.34
CA ALA A 164 15.40 -20.02 29.87
C ALA A 164 15.32 -18.90 28.83
N ARG A 165 16.07 -17.80 29.00
CA ARG A 165 16.15 -16.69 28.04
C ARG A 165 16.80 -17.13 26.71
N ALA A 166 17.91 -17.87 26.79
CA ALA A 166 18.58 -18.38 25.59
C ALA A 166 17.68 -19.31 24.77
N ALA A 167 16.91 -20.19 25.43
CA ALA A 167 15.94 -21.06 24.77
C ALA A 167 14.78 -20.30 24.13
N GLU A 168 14.39 -19.16 24.71
CA GLU A 168 13.35 -18.28 24.17
C GLU A 168 13.79 -17.52 22.94
N ASP A 169 15.00 -16.98 22.96
CA ASP A 169 15.61 -16.32 21.84
C ASP A 169 15.79 -17.29 20.66
N GLU A 170 16.09 -18.55 20.92
CA GLU A 170 16.22 -19.60 19.92
C GLU A 170 14.87 -19.96 19.27
N ILE A 171 13.77 -20.00 20.05
CA ILE A 171 12.41 -20.26 19.53
C ILE A 171 11.93 -19.08 18.68
N ILE A 172 12.18 -17.86 19.11
CA ILE A 172 11.86 -16.66 18.33
C ILE A 172 12.71 -16.62 17.05
N ALA A 173 14.00 -16.96 17.17
CA ALA A 173 14.91 -17.09 16.03
C ALA A 173 14.40 -18.08 15.00
N GLN A 174 13.99 -19.24 15.44
CA GLN A 174 13.49 -20.31 14.58
C GLN A 174 12.16 -19.91 13.91
N TYR A 175 11.25 -19.29 14.65
CA TYR A 175 10.00 -18.74 14.10
C TYR A 175 10.23 -17.69 13.01
N LEU A 176 11.22 -16.81 13.20
CA LEU A 176 11.57 -15.78 12.22
C LEU A 176 12.35 -16.36 11.02
N GLN A 177 13.16 -17.41 11.22
CA GLN A 177 13.84 -18.13 10.14
C GLN A 177 12.84 -18.92 9.28
N ASP A 178 11.89 -19.62 9.89
CA ASP A 178 10.86 -20.39 9.19
C ASP A 178 9.95 -19.50 8.32
N LYS A 179 9.75 -18.25 8.74
CA LYS A 179 8.98 -17.25 8.00
C LYS A 179 9.85 -16.10 7.48
N LYS A 180 10.99 -16.41 6.89
CA LYS A 180 11.91 -15.42 6.34
C LYS A 180 11.17 -14.46 5.39
N LEU A 181 11.03 -13.19 5.80
CA LEU A 181 10.41 -12.16 4.99
C LEU A 181 11.42 -11.62 3.99
N ASN A 182 11.05 -11.66 2.74
CA ASN A 182 11.80 -10.99 1.68
C ASN A 182 11.12 -9.65 1.35
N GLN A 183 11.90 -8.71 0.83
CA GLN A 183 11.36 -7.49 0.25
C GLN A 183 10.23 -7.83 -0.75
N GLY A 184 9.11 -7.12 -0.67
CA GLY A 184 7.92 -7.43 -1.47
C GLY A 184 7.05 -8.56 -0.92
N ALA A 185 7.34 -9.15 0.26
CA ALA A 185 6.43 -10.09 0.91
C ALA A 185 5.14 -9.39 1.33
N LEU A 186 4.01 -10.12 1.29
CA LEU A 186 2.72 -9.62 1.75
C LEU A 186 2.47 -10.08 3.18
N LEU A 187 1.95 -9.17 3.98
CA LEU A 187 1.52 -9.41 5.34
C LEU A 187 0.04 -9.04 5.49
N SER A 188 -0.70 -9.85 6.21
CA SER A 188 -2.02 -9.45 6.73
C SER A 188 -1.85 -8.39 7.82
N GLU A 189 -2.93 -7.74 8.23
CA GLU A 189 -2.87 -6.74 9.31
C GLU A 189 -2.38 -7.37 10.62
N ASP A 190 -2.87 -8.56 10.97
CA ASP A 190 -2.43 -9.29 12.15
C ASP A 190 -0.94 -9.69 12.08
N GLU A 191 -0.48 -10.20 10.93
CA GLU A 191 0.93 -10.55 10.71
C GLU A 191 1.84 -9.33 10.75
N TYR A 192 1.39 -8.18 10.26
CA TYR A 192 2.14 -6.92 10.32
C TYR A 192 2.32 -6.48 11.78
N HIS A 193 1.25 -6.45 12.56
CA HIS A 193 1.32 -6.04 13.96
C HIS A 193 2.17 -6.99 14.81
N GLU A 194 2.13 -8.28 14.55
CA GLU A 194 3.03 -9.24 15.21
C GLU A 194 4.50 -8.99 14.86
N ARG A 195 4.78 -8.74 13.59
CA ARG A 195 6.13 -8.63 13.08
C ARG A 195 6.81 -7.30 13.42
N ILE A 196 6.07 -6.20 13.41
CA ILE A 196 6.63 -4.89 13.76
C ILE A 196 7.11 -4.82 15.21
N VAL A 197 6.55 -5.66 16.08
CA VAL A 197 7.00 -5.80 17.47
C VAL A 197 8.25 -6.67 17.57
N LEU A 198 8.39 -7.69 16.71
CA LEU A 198 9.47 -8.68 16.76
C LEU A 198 10.69 -8.27 15.92
N GLU A 199 10.49 -7.57 14.81
CA GLU A 199 11.55 -7.20 13.89
C GLU A 199 11.77 -5.68 13.89
N SER A 200 12.79 -5.21 14.62
CA SER A 200 13.19 -3.80 14.53
C SER A 200 13.69 -3.48 13.12
N GLY A 201 13.16 -2.41 12.53
CA GLY A 201 13.56 -1.97 11.18
C GLY A 201 12.76 -2.61 10.04
N LEU A 202 11.67 -3.34 10.33
CA LEU A 202 10.71 -3.76 9.32
C LEU A 202 9.88 -2.56 8.86
N GLU A 203 10.03 -2.18 7.61
CA GLU A 203 9.18 -1.18 6.97
C GLU A 203 8.21 -1.89 6.03
N ALA A 204 6.94 -1.88 6.36
CA ALA A 204 5.89 -2.36 5.49
C ALA A 204 4.83 -1.26 5.30
N ALA A 205 4.31 -1.14 4.10
CA ALA A 205 3.35 -0.11 3.74
C ALA A 205 2.21 -0.68 2.90
N MET A 206 1.13 0.06 2.82
CA MET A 206 -0.04 -0.25 1.99
C MET A 206 -0.19 0.76 0.85
N GLY A 207 -0.98 0.39 -0.15
CA GLY A 207 -1.35 1.29 -1.24
C GLY A 207 -0.28 1.47 -2.29
N ALA A 208 -0.46 2.49 -3.13
CA ALA A 208 0.46 2.78 -4.21
C ALA A 208 1.83 3.30 -3.73
N GLU A 209 1.91 3.82 -2.51
CA GLU A 209 3.15 4.27 -1.87
C GLU A 209 4.14 3.10 -1.70
N ALA A 210 3.66 1.96 -1.19
CA ALA A 210 4.46 0.76 -1.03
C ALA A 210 5.02 0.27 -2.38
N ILE A 211 4.16 0.21 -3.39
CA ILE A 211 4.55 -0.22 -4.74
C ILE A 211 5.57 0.74 -5.35
N ARG A 212 5.38 2.05 -5.18
CA ARG A 212 6.31 3.07 -5.67
C ARG A 212 7.67 2.94 -5.01
N SER A 213 7.73 2.75 -3.70
CA SER A 213 8.98 2.57 -2.96
C SER A 213 9.75 1.34 -3.45
N LEU A 214 9.07 0.22 -3.66
CA LEU A 214 9.68 -0.99 -4.23
C LEU A 214 10.17 -0.79 -5.66
N LEU A 215 9.40 -0.11 -6.51
CA LEU A 215 9.82 0.19 -7.88
C LEU A 215 11.02 1.16 -7.93
N LYS A 216 11.12 2.05 -6.95
CA LYS A 216 12.24 3.00 -6.81
C LYS A 216 13.52 2.32 -6.33
N SER A 217 13.40 1.34 -5.41
CA SER A 217 14.55 0.58 -4.89
C SER A 217 15.10 -0.45 -5.88
N LEU A 218 14.36 -0.76 -6.96
CA LEU A 218 14.72 -1.80 -7.92
C LEU A 218 15.89 -1.34 -8.82
N ASP A 219 17.04 -2.01 -8.71
CA ASP A 219 18.14 -1.83 -9.66
C ASP A 219 17.94 -2.68 -10.91
N LEU A 220 17.51 -2.02 -11.99
CA LEU A 220 17.24 -2.67 -13.28
C LEU A 220 18.45 -3.34 -13.91
N LYS A 221 19.66 -2.83 -13.66
CA LYS A 221 20.88 -3.40 -14.26
C LYS A 221 21.27 -4.69 -13.57
N SER A 222 21.31 -4.68 -12.25
CA SER A 222 21.55 -5.88 -11.44
C SER A 222 20.50 -6.96 -11.71
N GLU A 223 19.22 -6.57 -11.74
CA GLU A 223 18.11 -7.48 -12.04
C GLU A 223 18.23 -8.13 -13.43
N ARG A 224 18.62 -7.35 -14.45
CA ARG A 224 18.88 -7.87 -15.79
C ARG A 224 19.96 -8.96 -15.78
N ASP A 225 21.08 -8.69 -15.09
CA ASP A 225 22.22 -9.60 -15.08
C ASP A 225 21.90 -10.88 -14.31
N THR A 226 21.18 -10.78 -13.20
CA THR A 226 20.63 -11.91 -12.45
C THR A 226 19.67 -12.75 -13.31
N LEU A 227 18.74 -12.13 -14.02
CA LEU A 227 17.78 -12.82 -14.88
C LEU A 227 18.47 -13.54 -16.05
N ARG A 228 19.53 -12.98 -16.60
CA ARG A 228 20.32 -13.62 -17.66
C ARG A 228 21.07 -14.83 -17.14
N ALA A 229 21.66 -14.76 -15.94
CA ALA A 229 22.30 -15.89 -15.29
C ALA A 229 21.30 -17.02 -15.04
N GLU A 230 20.14 -16.71 -14.43
CA GLU A 230 19.08 -17.70 -14.18
C GLU A 230 18.54 -18.32 -15.46
N LEU A 231 18.44 -17.58 -16.56
CA LEU A 231 18.02 -18.12 -17.86
C LEU A 231 19.01 -19.15 -18.42
N SER A 232 20.32 -18.97 -18.20
CA SER A 232 21.35 -19.90 -18.65
C SER A 232 21.33 -21.22 -17.86
N GLU A 233 20.90 -21.20 -16.60
CA GLU A 233 20.87 -22.35 -15.71
C GLU A 233 19.53 -23.13 -15.75
N THR A 234 18.45 -22.46 -16.18
CA THR A 234 17.10 -23.00 -16.08
C THR A 234 16.82 -24.08 -17.14
N LYS A 235 16.49 -25.29 -16.69
CA LYS A 235 16.04 -26.42 -17.52
C LYS A 235 14.51 -26.48 -17.71
N SER A 236 13.73 -25.78 -16.90
CA SER A 236 12.26 -25.80 -16.96
C SER A 236 11.72 -24.82 -17.99
N GLU A 237 10.97 -25.31 -18.98
CA GLU A 237 10.37 -24.49 -20.05
C GLU A 237 9.41 -23.43 -19.53
N THR A 238 8.61 -23.74 -18.50
CA THR A 238 7.67 -22.78 -17.89
C THR A 238 8.39 -21.64 -17.19
N LYS A 239 9.44 -21.98 -16.42
CA LYS A 239 10.30 -21.00 -15.72
C LYS A 239 11.04 -20.14 -16.75
N PHE A 240 11.59 -20.75 -17.80
CA PHE A 240 12.25 -20.06 -18.91
C PHE A 240 11.35 -19.02 -19.57
N LYS A 241 10.09 -19.39 -19.90
CA LYS A 241 9.11 -18.48 -20.47
C LYS A 241 8.77 -17.31 -19.53
N LYS A 242 8.69 -17.55 -18.20
CA LYS A 242 8.43 -16.50 -17.19
C LYS A 242 9.61 -15.52 -17.12
N LEU A 243 10.83 -16.03 -17.00
CA LEU A 243 12.05 -15.24 -16.92
C LEU A 243 12.28 -14.40 -18.20
N THR A 244 12.06 -14.99 -19.37
CA THR A 244 12.18 -14.28 -20.66
C THR A 244 11.21 -13.09 -20.75
N LYS A 245 9.96 -13.27 -20.29
CA LYS A 245 8.98 -12.15 -20.26
C LYS A 245 9.43 -11.04 -19.29
N ARG A 246 9.98 -11.41 -18.13
CA ARG A 246 10.49 -10.44 -17.15
C ARG A 246 11.69 -9.69 -17.70
N LEU A 247 12.66 -10.41 -18.24
CA LEU A 247 13.85 -9.82 -18.87
C LEU A 247 13.49 -8.81 -19.97
N LYS A 248 12.56 -9.17 -20.85
CA LYS A 248 12.08 -8.28 -21.92
C LYS A 248 11.51 -6.96 -21.38
N VAL A 249 10.79 -6.99 -20.27
CA VAL A 249 10.24 -5.79 -19.64
C VAL A 249 11.35 -4.95 -19.01
N VAL A 250 12.28 -5.57 -18.28
CA VAL A 250 13.44 -4.90 -17.65
C VAL A 250 14.31 -4.23 -18.71
N GLU A 251 14.67 -4.94 -19.77
CA GLU A 251 15.44 -4.38 -20.89
C GLU A 251 14.70 -3.24 -21.59
N GLY A 252 13.38 -3.34 -21.73
CA GLY A 252 12.55 -2.27 -22.27
C GLY A 252 12.64 -0.99 -21.45
N PHE A 253 12.66 -1.07 -20.12
CA PHE A 253 12.87 0.09 -19.24
C PHE A 253 14.28 0.66 -19.34
N ILE A 254 15.30 -0.19 -19.36
CA ILE A 254 16.71 0.23 -19.51
C ILE A 254 16.90 0.96 -20.84
N ASN A 255 16.42 0.39 -21.93
CA ASN A 255 16.62 0.95 -23.29
C ASN A 255 15.83 2.25 -23.50
N SER A 256 14.67 2.39 -22.90
CA SER A 256 13.83 3.60 -23.03
C SER A 256 14.24 4.72 -22.07
N GLY A 257 15.05 4.45 -21.05
CA GLY A 257 15.39 5.39 -19.99
C GLY A 257 14.23 5.76 -19.06
N ASN A 258 13.09 5.07 -19.19
CA ASN A 258 11.94 5.30 -18.30
C ASN A 258 12.18 4.66 -16.93
N LYS A 259 11.73 5.35 -15.88
CA LYS A 259 11.83 4.83 -14.52
C LYS A 259 10.57 4.01 -14.17
N PRO A 260 10.72 2.82 -13.56
CA PRO A 260 9.57 1.99 -13.15
C PRO A 260 8.61 2.71 -12.21
N GLU A 261 9.10 3.57 -11.33
CA GLU A 261 8.31 4.34 -10.37
C GLU A 261 7.27 5.28 -11.04
N TRP A 262 7.49 5.66 -12.32
CA TRP A 262 6.55 6.51 -13.07
C TRP A 262 5.24 5.80 -13.43
N MET A 263 5.13 4.50 -13.22
CA MET A 263 3.85 3.78 -13.33
C MET A 263 2.90 4.11 -12.16
N VAL A 264 3.41 4.77 -11.13
CA VAL A 264 2.64 5.35 -10.02
C VAL A 264 2.64 6.86 -10.16
N MET A 265 1.47 7.45 -10.25
CA MET A 265 1.26 8.87 -10.52
C MET A 265 1.14 9.67 -9.23
N GLU A 266 1.81 10.80 -9.15
CA GLU A 266 1.63 11.85 -8.13
C GLU A 266 0.83 13.03 -8.68
N VAL A 267 0.88 13.21 -10.00
CA VAL A 267 0.19 14.27 -10.71
C VAL A 267 -0.67 13.65 -11.81
N LEU A 268 -1.95 14.00 -11.81
CA LEU A 268 -2.90 13.51 -12.82
C LEU A 268 -3.12 14.61 -13.87
N PRO A 269 -2.83 14.36 -15.17
CA PRO A 269 -3.09 15.33 -16.23
C PRO A 269 -4.59 15.47 -16.48
N VAL A 270 -5.02 16.72 -16.73
CA VAL A 270 -6.41 17.06 -17.04
C VAL A 270 -6.54 17.43 -18.51
N LEU A 271 -7.44 16.74 -19.21
CA LEU A 271 -7.70 16.95 -20.61
C LEU A 271 -8.18 18.40 -20.87
N PRO A 272 -7.75 19.05 -21.97
CA PRO A 272 -8.19 20.39 -22.32
C PRO A 272 -9.72 20.53 -22.37
N PRO A 273 -10.30 21.71 -22.04
CA PRO A 273 -11.73 21.90 -21.93
C PRO A 273 -12.54 21.58 -23.19
N ASP A 274 -12.01 21.92 -24.37
CA ASP A 274 -12.71 21.67 -25.64
C ASP A 274 -12.74 20.18 -26.01
N LEU A 275 -11.88 19.36 -25.41
CA LEU A 275 -11.90 17.91 -25.58
C LEU A 275 -12.86 17.18 -24.63
N ARG A 276 -13.42 17.92 -23.65
CA ARG A 276 -14.49 17.48 -22.72
C ARG A 276 -15.57 18.54 -22.57
N PRO A 277 -16.25 18.89 -23.66
CA PRO A 277 -17.08 20.10 -23.71
C PRO A 277 -18.27 20.08 -22.76
N LEU A 278 -18.65 21.27 -22.32
CA LEU A 278 -19.89 21.58 -21.63
C LEU A 278 -20.69 22.49 -22.55
N VAL A 279 -21.79 21.99 -23.10
CA VAL A 279 -22.59 22.66 -24.11
C VAL A 279 -23.95 23.06 -23.52
N PRO A 280 -24.34 24.36 -23.57
CA PRO A 280 -25.66 24.76 -23.14
C PRO A 280 -26.72 24.26 -24.17
N LEU A 281 -27.82 23.75 -23.67
CA LEU A 281 -29.00 23.35 -24.42
C LEU A 281 -30.15 24.32 -24.16
N ASP A 282 -31.14 24.30 -25.05
CA ASP A 282 -32.36 25.06 -24.89
C ASP A 282 -33.05 24.72 -23.54
N GLY A 283 -33.58 25.73 -22.85
CA GLY A 283 -34.21 25.58 -21.56
C GLY A 283 -33.25 25.58 -20.36
N GLY A 284 -32.03 26.15 -20.50
CA GLY A 284 -31.07 26.34 -19.41
C GLY A 284 -30.39 25.04 -18.91
N ARG A 285 -30.53 23.96 -19.64
CA ARG A 285 -29.84 22.68 -19.37
C ARG A 285 -28.47 22.65 -20.03
N PHE A 286 -27.56 21.87 -19.47
CA PHE A 286 -26.22 21.66 -20.04
C PHE A 286 -26.03 20.19 -20.40
N ALA A 287 -25.51 19.93 -21.60
CA ALA A 287 -24.94 18.64 -21.97
C ALA A 287 -23.46 18.66 -21.62
N THR A 288 -23.00 17.65 -20.89
CA THR A 288 -21.62 17.55 -20.46
C THR A 288 -21.02 16.21 -20.86
N SER A 289 -19.72 16.20 -21.12
CA SER A 289 -18.98 14.96 -21.29
C SER A 289 -18.93 14.17 -19.97
N ASP A 290 -19.05 12.84 -20.07
CA ASP A 290 -18.93 11.93 -18.91
C ASP A 290 -17.58 12.11 -18.17
N LEU A 291 -16.52 12.52 -18.88
CA LEU A 291 -15.21 12.82 -18.28
C LEU A 291 -15.27 13.93 -17.23
N ASN A 292 -16.12 14.94 -17.41
CA ASN A 292 -16.26 16.01 -16.42
C ASN A 292 -16.79 15.49 -15.08
N ASP A 293 -17.71 14.54 -15.12
CA ASP A 293 -18.24 13.89 -13.90
C ASP A 293 -17.17 13.03 -13.22
N LEU A 294 -16.40 12.29 -14.00
CA LEU A 294 -15.29 11.47 -13.49
C LEU A 294 -14.17 12.34 -12.89
N TYR A 295 -13.75 13.43 -13.55
CA TYR A 295 -12.78 14.38 -12.99
C TYR A 295 -13.31 15.02 -11.69
N ARG A 296 -14.58 15.41 -11.65
CA ARG A 296 -15.21 15.98 -10.46
C ARG A 296 -15.15 15.00 -9.28
N ARG A 297 -15.36 13.69 -9.52
CA ARG A 297 -15.25 12.66 -8.50
C ARG A 297 -13.82 12.57 -7.97
N VAL A 298 -12.82 12.56 -8.85
CA VAL A 298 -11.40 12.56 -8.45
C VAL A 298 -11.08 13.79 -7.61
N ILE A 299 -11.44 14.99 -8.06
CA ILE A 299 -11.18 16.26 -7.33
C ILE A 299 -11.82 16.23 -5.95
N ASN A 300 -13.08 15.79 -5.84
CA ASN A 300 -13.78 15.74 -4.56
C ASN A 300 -13.10 14.77 -3.58
N ARG A 301 -12.68 13.58 -4.03
CA ARG A 301 -11.95 12.62 -3.21
C ARG A 301 -10.58 13.16 -2.81
N ASN A 302 -9.86 13.74 -3.75
CA ASN A 302 -8.55 14.33 -3.50
C ASN A 302 -8.61 15.46 -2.45
N ASN A 303 -9.56 16.38 -2.59
CA ASN A 303 -9.74 17.48 -1.64
C ASN A 303 -10.16 16.97 -0.25
N ARG A 304 -11.00 15.93 -0.21
CA ARG A 304 -11.40 15.30 1.04
C ARG A 304 -10.22 14.63 1.72
N LEU A 305 -9.42 13.86 0.98
CA LEU A 305 -8.22 13.21 1.51
C LEU A 305 -7.22 14.25 2.05
N ARG A 306 -6.97 15.34 1.29
CA ARG A 306 -6.08 16.42 1.75
C ARG A 306 -6.54 16.99 3.08
N ARG A 307 -7.85 17.29 3.20
CA ARG A 307 -8.42 17.79 4.44
C ARG A 307 -8.29 16.80 5.60
N LEU A 308 -8.46 15.48 5.36
CA LEU A 308 -8.29 14.45 6.38
C LEU A 308 -6.84 14.35 6.84
N LEU A 309 -5.88 14.50 5.92
CA LEU A 309 -4.45 14.52 6.25
C LEU A 309 -4.09 15.79 7.07
N ASP A 310 -4.61 16.96 6.67
CA ASP A 310 -4.39 18.22 7.39
C ASP A 310 -4.97 18.19 8.82
N LEU A 311 -6.04 17.42 9.03
CA LEU A 311 -6.70 17.26 10.34
C LEU A 311 -6.12 16.11 11.17
N ASN A 312 -5.09 15.41 10.69
CA ASN A 312 -4.54 14.21 11.33
C ASN A 312 -5.63 13.18 11.70
N ALA A 313 -6.54 12.90 10.75
CA ALA A 313 -7.64 11.97 10.97
C ALA A 313 -7.12 10.53 11.21
N PRO A 314 -7.88 9.67 11.94
CA PRO A 314 -7.50 8.29 12.22
C PRO A 314 -7.08 7.53 10.95
N ALA A 315 -6.04 6.68 11.06
CA ALA A 315 -5.43 5.97 9.94
C ALA A 315 -6.43 5.15 9.11
N ILE A 316 -7.41 4.54 9.75
CA ILE A 316 -8.45 3.75 9.07
C ILE A 316 -9.31 4.59 8.11
N ILE A 317 -9.62 5.84 8.49
CA ILE A 317 -10.40 6.78 7.66
C ILE A 317 -9.55 7.25 6.48
N VAL A 318 -8.28 7.59 6.74
CA VAL A 318 -7.31 8.00 5.72
C VAL A 318 -7.08 6.87 4.71
N ARG A 319 -6.86 5.63 5.16
CA ARG A 319 -6.71 4.44 4.31
C ARG A 319 -7.91 4.25 3.40
N ASN A 320 -9.12 4.38 3.94
CA ASN A 320 -10.36 4.23 3.16
C ASN A 320 -10.49 5.34 2.09
N GLU A 321 -10.16 6.58 2.41
CA GLU A 321 -10.22 7.68 1.43
C GLU A 321 -9.11 7.57 0.37
N LYS A 322 -7.88 7.11 0.73
CA LYS A 322 -6.81 6.77 -0.22
C LYS A 322 -7.28 5.68 -1.20
N ARG A 323 -7.95 4.63 -0.71
CA ARG A 323 -8.55 3.58 -1.54
C ARG A 323 -9.60 4.14 -2.49
N MET A 324 -10.51 4.99 -2.02
CA MET A 324 -11.54 5.61 -2.85
C MET A 324 -10.94 6.58 -3.88
N LEU A 325 -9.83 7.24 -3.57
CA LEU A 325 -9.09 8.06 -4.54
C LEU A 325 -8.52 7.17 -5.66
N GLN A 326 -7.86 6.07 -5.33
CA GLN A 326 -7.36 5.09 -6.29
C GLN A 326 -8.50 4.60 -7.21
N GLU A 327 -9.64 4.19 -6.65
CA GLU A 327 -10.81 3.73 -7.41
C GLU A 327 -11.41 4.80 -8.32
N SER A 328 -11.40 6.06 -7.90
CA SER A 328 -11.91 7.17 -8.73
C SER A 328 -11.00 7.46 -9.92
N VAL A 329 -9.69 7.37 -9.76
CA VAL A 329 -8.72 7.51 -10.85
C VAL A 329 -8.78 6.30 -11.79
N ASP A 330 -8.93 5.09 -11.26
CA ASP A 330 -9.13 3.88 -12.08
C ASP A 330 -10.36 4.01 -12.97
N SER A 331 -11.46 4.53 -12.43
CA SER A 331 -12.70 4.75 -13.19
C SER A 331 -12.54 5.84 -14.26
N LEU A 332 -11.73 6.87 -14.02
CA LEU A 332 -11.43 7.89 -15.01
C LEU A 332 -10.63 7.32 -16.19
N LEU A 333 -9.65 6.46 -15.89
CA LEU A 333 -8.76 5.88 -16.90
C LEU A 333 -9.42 4.74 -17.69
N ASP A 334 -10.05 3.77 -17.01
CA ASP A 334 -10.70 2.60 -17.64
C ASP A 334 -11.87 2.10 -16.77
N ASN A 335 -13.03 2.72 -16.91
CA ASN A 335 -14.21 2.43 -16.09
C ASN A 335 -14.74 1.01 -16.32
N GLY A 336 -14.93 0.26 -15.23
CA GLY A 336 -15.37 -1.14 -15.28
C GLY A 336 -14.24 -2.15 -15.46
N ARG A 337 -12.99 -1.72 -15.54
CA ARG A 337 -11.84 -2.63 -15.57
C ARG A 337 -11.67 -3.41 -14.28
N ARG A 338 -12.06 -2.80 -13.15
CA ARG A 338 -12.10 -3.40 -11.83
C ARG A 338 -13.51 -3.36 -11.25
N GLY A 339 -14.19 -4.49 -11.22
CA GLY A 339 -15.51 -4.61 -10.60
C GLY A 339 -16.63 -3.87 -11.33
N LYS A 340 -17.62 -3.39 -10.57
CA LYS A 340 -18.78 -2.70 -11.13
C LYS A 340 -18.40 -1.32 -11.66
N PRO A 341 -18.80 -0.97 -12.89
CA PRO A 341 -18.52 0.34 -13.45
C PRO A 341 -19.27 1.44 -12.70
N VAL A 342 -18.67 2.62 -12.65
CA VAL A 342 -19.32 3.83 -12.17
C VAL A 342 -20.39 4.26 -13.17
N THR A 343 -21.59 4.52 -12.67
CA THR A 343 -22.75 4.91 -13.48
C THR A 343 -23.20 6.33 -13.20
N GLY A 344 -23.82 6.95 -14.18
CA GLY A 344 -24.54 8.22 -14.07
C GLY A 344 -25.94 8.08 -13.44
N SER A 345 -26.69 9.17 -13.40
CA SER A 345 -28.07 9.23 -12.86
C SER A 345 -29.02 8.23 -13.51
N ASN A 346 -28.86 7.95 -14.81
CA ASN A 346 -29.70 7.01 -15.58
C ASN A 346 -29.18 5.57 -15.52
N LYS A 347 -28.36 5.19 -14.53
CA LYS A 347 -27.73 3.85 -14.41
C LYS A 347 -26.86 3.46 -15.62
N ARG A 348 -26.62 4.37 -16.57
CA ARG A 348 -25.70 4.17 -17.70
C ARG A 348 -24.27 4.28 -17.22
N GLN A 349 -23.41 3.36 -17.67
CA GLN A 349 -21.96 3.44 -17.44
C GLN A 349 -21.40 4.75 -18.01
N LEU A 350 -20.60 5.45 -17.24
CA LEU A 350 -19.87 6.64 -17.69
C LEU A 350 -18.70 6.23 -18.58
N LYS A 351 -18.53 6.90 -19.70
CA LYS A 351 -17.42 6.67 -20.63
C LYS A 351 -16.11 7.20 -20.04
N SER A 352 -15.14 6.31 -19.87
CA SER A 352 -13.79 6.62 -19.41
C SER A 352 -12.89 7.13 -20.53
N LEU A 353 -11.66 7.53 -20.20
CA LEU A 353 -10.64 7.88 -21.20
C LEU A 353 -10.35 6.72 -22.16
N ALA A 354 -10.28 5.48 -21.64
CA ALA A 354 -10.10 4.29 -22.48
C ALA A 354 -11.24 4.13 -23.50
N ASP A 355 -12.50 4.34 -23.07
CA ASP A 355 -13.67 4.21 -23.94
C ASP A 355 -13.72 5.31 -25.01
N MET A 356 -13.15 6.49 -24.73
CA MET A 356 -13.03 7.58 -25.70
C MET A 356 -12.03 7.27 -26.83
N ILE A 357 -11.10 6.36 -26.60
CA ILE A 357 -10.02 6.02 -27.54
C ILE A 357 -10.33 4.72 -28.27
N LYS A 358 -10.85 3.72 -27.53
CA LYS A 358 -11.09 2.35 -28.01
C LYS A 358 -12.41 2.21 -28.80
N GLY A 359 -12.47 1.16 -29.59
CA GLY A 359 -13.70 0.66 -30.22
C GLY A 359 -14.12 1.41 -31.48
N LYS A 360 -15.31 1.03 -31.99
CA LYS A 360 -15.87 1.54 -33.27
C LYS A 360 -16.20 3.04 -33.19
N GLN A 361 -16.65 3.51 -32.02
CA GLN A 361 -16.99 4.91 -31.74
C GLN A 361 -15.85 5.67 -31.08
N GLY A 362 -14.67 5.06 -30.94
CA GLY A 362 -13.49 5.71 -30.40
C GLY A 362 -12.87 6.69 -31.40
N ARG A 363 -12.11 7.67 -30.87
CA ARG A 363 -11.52 8.75 -31.67
C ARG A 363 -10.62 8.24 -32.80
N PHE A 364 -9.88 7.16 -32.59
CA PHE A 364 -9.03 6.62 -33.64
C PHE A 364 -9.83 6.13 -34.85
N ARG A 365 -10.89 5.31 -34.67
CA ARG A 365 -11.68 4.77 -35.76
C ARG A 365 -12.68 5.76 -36.34
N GLN A 366 -13.31 6.58 -35.50
CA GLN A 366 -14.41 7.46 -35.93
C GLN A 366 -13.91 8.80 -36.47
N ASN A 367 -12.83 9.35 -35.91
CA ASN A 367 -12.39 10.71 -36.19
C ASN A 367 -11.07 10.80 -36.95
N LEU A 368 -10.21 9.78 -36.89
CA LEU A 368 -8.88 9.79 -37.53
C LEU A 368 -8.75 8.82 -38.72
N LEU A 369 -9.48 7.71 -38.73
CA LEU A 369 -9.59 6.75 -39.83
C LEU A 369 -10.98 6.83 -40.45
#